data_3a9cadd3a28d06a440615b3ea350ec1a
#
_entry.id   3a9cadd3a28d06a440615b3ea350ec1a
#
_cell.length_a   1.000
_cell.length_b   1.000
_cell.length_c   1.000
_cell.angle_alpha   90.00
_cell.angle_beta   90.00
_cell.angle_gamma   90.00
#
_symmetry.space_group_name_H-M   'P 1'
#
loop_
_entity.id
_entity.type
_entity.pdbx_description
1 polymer ?
#
loop_
_entity_poly.entity_id
_entity_poly.type
_entity_poly.pdbx_seq_one_letter_code
_entity_poly.pdbx_strand_id
1 'polypeptide(L)'
;MKVLMVEPGKVPYAAEIGEGLEPLQAAVGGDIQAVYPYDDPVALICNEEGKYMGLPLNRALRDDEGNIYDIVAGNFFLCGLGEEDFTDLPADLMEKYRQQFEHPEQFVRIAGKILAVKQPVPSPEGRISGDRALFLQGGAAGRNAAGRVHGPGL
;
A
#
# COMPACT_ATOMS: atom_id res chain seq x y z
N MET A 1 7.51 16.83 -4.91
CA MET A 1 8.19 15.79 -4.09
C MET A 1 7.92 14.43 -4.71
N LYS A 2 8.96 13.68 -4.98
CA LYS A 2 8.82 12.35 -5.56
C LYS A 2 8.60 11.33 -4.47
N VAL A 3 7.54 10.54 -4.60
CA VAL A 3 7.16 9.56 -3.59
C VAL A 3 6.80 8.24 -4.24
N LEU A 4 6.76 7.19 -3.45
CA LEU A 4 6.20 5.91 -3.88
C LEU A 4 4.79 5.80 -3.32
N MET A 5 3.81 5.83 -4.21
CA MET A 5 2.40 5.76 -3.82
C MET A 5 1.95 4.31 -3.80
N VAL A 6 1.27 3.93 -2.72
CA VAL A 6 0.75 2.57 -2.56
C VAL A 6 -0.75 2.67 -2.29
N GLU A 7 -1.54 2.12 -3.21
CA GLU A 7 -2.99 2.13 -3.10
C GLU A 7 -3.50 0.70 -2.92
N PRO A 8 -4.63 0.53 -2.22
CA PRO A 8 -5.17 -0.82 -2.03
C PRO A 8 -5.43 -1.51 -3.37
N GLY A 9 -4.99 -2.76 -3.47
CA GLY A 9 -5.24 -3.57 -4.65
C GLY A 9 -4.39 -3.26 -5.86
N LYS A 10 -3.42 -2.36 -5.74
CA LYS A 10 -2.63 -1.91 -6.89
C LYS A 10 -1.15 -2.09 -6.64
N VAL A 11 -0.39 -2.14 -7.74
CA VAL A 11 1.06 -2.12 -7.70
C VAL A 11 1.50 -0.71 -7.30
N PRO A 12 2.52 -0.58 -6.44
CA PRO A 12 3.04 0.75 -6.10
C PRO A 12 3.59 1.46 -7.33
N TYR A 13 3.51 2.78 -7.32
CA TYR A 13 3.99 3.56 -8.45
C TYR A 13 4.62 4.87 -7.97
N ALA A 14 5.60 5.35 -8.74
CA ALA A 14 6.22 6.64 -8.46
C ALA A 14 5.23 7.75 -8.79
N ALA A 15 5.14 8.73 -7.91
CA ALA A 15 4.24 9.85 -8.09
C ALA A 15 4.93 11.14 -7.70
N GLU A 16 4.45 12.23 -8.25
CA GLU A 16 4.91 13.56 -7.88
C GLU A 16 3.78 14.24 -7.14
N ILE A 17 4.00 14.67 -5.90
CA ILE A 17 2.97 15.39 -5.15
C ILE A 17 3.53 16.74 -4.73
N GLY A 18 2.62 17.67 -4.47
CA GLY A 18 3.04 19.00 -4.01
C GLY A 18 3.65 18.92 -2.63
N GLU A 19 4.29 20.01 -2.24
CA GLU A 19 4.90 20.12 -0.93
C GLU A 19 3.96 20.87 0.00
N GLY A 20 4.15 20.63 1.30
CA GLY A 20 3.29 21.24 2.28
C GLY A 20 2.20 20.28 2.72
N LEU A 21 1.44 20.71 3.71
CA LEU A 21 0.49 19.83 4.39
C LEU A 21 -0.68 19.43 3.50
N GLU A 22 -1.23 20.40 2.75
CA GLU A 22 -2.45 20.12 1.99
C GLU A 22 -2.27 19.03 0.92
N PRO A 23 -1.19 19.06 0.11
CA PRO A 23 -1.00 17.98 -0.86
C PRO A 23 -0.79 16.62 -0.20
N LEU A 24 -0.12 16.58 0.96
CA LEU A 24 0.06 15.32 1.66
C LEU A 24 -1.27 14.80 2.18
N GLN A 25 -2.11 15.67 2.73
CA GLN A 25 -3.43 15.28 3.19
C GLN A 25 -4.29 14.79 2.03
N ALA A 26 -4.21 15.45 0.88
CA ALA A 26 -4.99 15.03 -0.28
C ALA A 26 -4.57 13.63 -0.73
N ALA A 27 -3.29 13.32 -0.67
CA ALA A 27 -2.79 12.03 -1.12
C ALA A 27 -3.35 10.87 -0.29
N VAL A 28 -3.58 11.08 1.01
CA VAL A 28 -4.05 10.02 1.90
C VAL A 28 -5.53 10.19 2.29
N GLY A 29 -6.15 11.28 1.87
CA GLY A 29 -7.59 11.48 2.09
C GLY A 29 -7.95 11.98 3.46
N GLY A 30 -7.04 12.64 4.18
CA GLY A 30 -7.34 13.18 5.51
C GLY A 30 -6.06 13.56 6.23
N ASP A 31 -6.17 13.72 7.53
CA ASP A 31 -5.02 14.08 8.36
C ASP A 31 -3.94 13.03 8.24
N ILE A 32 -2.69 13.48 8.26
CA ILE A 32 -1.57 12.57 8.03
C ILE A 32 -0.98 12.09 9.34
N GLN A 33 -0.46 10.88 9.29
CA GLN A 33 0.37 10.29 10.33
C GLN A 33 1.67 9.83 9.65
N ALA A 34 2.80 10.16 10.26
CA ALA A 34 4.10 9.71 9.75
C ALA A 34 4.60 8.61 10.68
N VAL A 35 4.98 7.48 10.11
CA VAL A 35 5.60 6.40 10.85
C VAL A 35 6.91 6.05 10.18
N TYR A 36 7.80 5.42 10.95
CA TYR A 36 9.17 5.17 10.51
C TYR A 36 9.52 3.70 10.72
N PRO A 37 8.93 2.81 9.92
CA PRO A 37 9.06 1.38 10.17
C PRO A 37 10.36 0.76 9.68
N TYR A 38 11.22 1.53 9.02
CA TYR A 38 12.40 0.97 8.36
C TYR A 38 13.66 1.66 8.83
N ASP A 39 14.81 0.96 8.70
CA ASP A 39 16.10 1.54 9.05
C ASP A 39 16.55 2.59 8.04
N ASP A 40 16.09 2.50 6.81
CA ASP A 40 16.40 3.51 5.80
C ASP A 40 15.80 4.86 6.18
N PRO A 41 16.37 5.97 5.68
CA PRO A 41 15.82 7.31 5.97
C PRO A 41 14.55 7.55 5.14
N VAL A 42 13.48 6.89 5.52
CA VAL A 42 12.21 6.87 4.82
C VAL A 42 11.09 7.07 5.83
N ALA A 43 10.11 7.89 5.47
CA ALA A 43 8.88 8.02 6.24
C ALA A 43 7.74 7.39 5.46
N LEU A 44 6.86 6.71 6.17
CA LEU A 44 5.61 6.21 5.62
C LEU A 44 4.50 7.15 6.09
N ILE A 45 3.82 7.78 5.14
CA ILE A 45 2.78 8.76 5.42
C ILE A 45 1.44 8.14 5.09
N CYS A 46 0.55 8.08 6.07
CA CYS A 46 -0.75 7.47 5.91
C CYS A 46 -1.83 8.34 6.55
N ASN A 47 -3.09 7.95 6.36
CA ASN A 47 -4.22 8.63 6.99
C ASN A 47 -4.24 8.26 8.46
N GLU A 48 -4.24 9.27 9.32
CA GLU A 48 -4.18 9.05 10.76
C GLU A 48 -5.39 8.27 11.26
N GLU A 49 -6.54 8.42 10.61
CA GLU A 49 -7.77 7.79 11.06
C GLU A 49 -8.35 6.82 10.03
N GLY A 50 -7.49 6.29 9.15
CA GLY A 50 -7.99 5.45 8.06
C GLY A 50 -8.81 4.28 8.52
N LYS A 51 -8.40 3.61 9.59
CA LYS A 51 -9.15 2.45 10.09
C LYS A 51 -10.50 2.88 10.66
N TYR A 52 -10.55 4.01 11.37
CA TYR A 52 -11.80 4.52 11.90
C TYR A 52 -12.75 4.98 10.80
N MET A 53 -12.19 5.46 9.69
CA MET A 53 -13.00 5.90 8.56
C MET A 53 -13.48 4.72 7.71
N GLY A 54 -13.02 3.51 8.01
CA GLY A 54 -13.39 2.34 7.23
C GLY A 54 -12.73 2.29 5.86
N LEU A 55 -11.59 2.92 5.70
CA LEU A 55 -10.88 2.85 4.43
C LEU A 55 -10.39 1.42 4.18
N PRO A 56 -10.26 1.02 2.91
CA PRO A 56 -9.82 -0.35 2.61
C PRO A 56 -8.45 -0.62 3.21
N LEU A 57 -8.28 -1.82 3.76
CA LEU A 57 -6.97 -2.25 4.24
C LEU A 57 -6.05 -2.43 3.05
N ASN A 58 -4.82 -1.95 3.19
CA ASN A 58 -3.91 -1.83 2.05
C ASN A 58 -2.75 -2.81 2.13
N ARG A 59 -1.88 -2.62 3.08
CA ARG A 59 -0.70 -3.48 3.25
C ARG A 59 -0.45 -3.70 4.73
N ALA A 60 0.05 -4.87 5.06
CA ALA A 60 0.48 -5.18 6.42
C ALA A 60 1.91 -4.72 6.61
N LEU A 61 2.21 -4.21 7.80
CA LEU A 61 3.58 -3.89 8.20
C LEU A 61 4.09 -5.04 9.05
N ARG A 62 5.28 -5.54 8.71
CA ARG A 62 5.84 -6.72 9.36
C ARG A 62 7.17 -6.40 9.99
N ASP A 63 7.48 -7.08 11.09
CA ASP A 63 8.78 -6.93 11.73
C ASP A 63 9.81 -7.81 11.01
N ASP A 64 11.03 -7.84 11.55
CA ASP A 64 12.12 -8.59 10.93
C ASP A 64 11.86 -10.09 10.87
N GLU A 65 10.97 -10.59 11.71
CA GLU A 65 10.63 -12.01 11.75
C GLU A 65 9.41 -12.33 10.90
N GLY A 66 8.87 -11.32 10.21
CA GLY A 66 7.72 -11.54 9.36
C GLY A 66 6.38 -11.43 10.05
N ASN A 67 6.37 -11.10 11.34
CA ASN A 67 5.12 -10.97 12.09
C ASN A 67 4.48 -9.63 11.81
N ILE A 68 3.16 -9.64 11.61
CA ILE A 68 2.39 -8.42 11.35
C ILE A 68 2.21 -7.69 12.68
N TYR A 69 2.60 -6.41 12.71
CA TYR A 69 2.38 -5.60 13.91
C TYR A 69 1.42 -4.45 13.64
N ASP A 70 1.11 -4.15 12.37
CA ASP A 70 0.15 -3.11 12.04
C ASP A 70 -0.31 -3.32 10.61
N ILE A 71 -1.45 -2.72 10.26
CA ILE A 71 -2.00 -2.76 8.91
C ILE A 71 -2.39 -1.34 8.55
N VAL A 72 -1.96 -0.89 7.37
CA VAL A 72 -2.28 0.46 6.90
C VAL A 72 -3.58 0.41 6.12
N ALA A 73 -4.52 1.30 6.46
CA ALA A 73 -5.80 1.43 5.77
C ALA A 73 -5.77 2.67 4.88
N GLY A 74 -6.23 2.51 3.65
CA GLY A 74 -6.26 3.61 2.68
C GLY A 74 -4.93 3.78 1.97
N ASN A 75 -4.85 4.79 1.13
CA ASN A 75 -3.62 5.12 0.41
C ASN A 75 -2.54 5.54 1.38
N PHE A 76 -1.29 5.15 1.08
CA PHE A 76 -0.15 5.69 1.79
C PHE A 76 0.98 5.90 0.81
N PHE A 77 2.00 6.63 1.24
CA PHE A 77 3.16 6.81 0.39
C PHE A 77 4.43 6.83 1.22
N LEU A 78 5.54 6.53 0.57
CA LEU A 78 6.86 6.62 1.17
C LEU A 78 7.58 7.82 0.58
N CYS A 79 8.23 8.58 1.44
CA CYS A 79 9.07 9.70 1.02
C CYS A 79 10.39 9.64 1.77
N GLY A 80 11.34 10.45 1.34
CA GLY A 80 12.63 10.52 2.00
C GLY A 80 12.59 11.43 3.20
N LEU A 81 13.61 11.34 4.04
CA LEU A 81 13.79 12.21 5.19
C LEU A 81 14.95 13.14 4.92
N GLY A 82 14.66 14.43 4.86
CA GLY A 82 15.69 15.45 4.77
C GLY A 82 16.13 15.89 6.15
N GLU A 83 16.90 16.98 6.20
CA GLU A 83 17.41 17.47 7.48
C GLU A 83 16.29 18.02 8.36
N GLU A 84 15.32 18.69 7.75
CA GLU A 84 14.26 19.33 8.51
C GLU A 84 12.87 18.99 8.04
N ASP A 85 12.75 18.26 6.92
CA ASP A 85 11.42 18.01 6.34
C ASP A 85 11.46 16.76 5.49
N PHE A 86 10.30 16.33 5.05
CA PHE A 86 10.18 15.25 4.07
C PHE A 86 10.74 15.71 2.74
N THR A 87 11.34 14.79 2.01
CA THR A 87 11.96 15.10 0.75
C THR A 87 11.71 13.96 -0.23
N ASP A 88 12.26 14.10 -1.44
CA ASP A 88 12.11 13.07 -2.47
C ASP A 88 12.60 11.72 -1.94
N LEU A 89 11.91 10.67 -2.33
CA LEU A 89 12.39 9.32 -2.06
C LEU A 89 13.50 9.03 -3.08
N PRO A 90 14.72 8.70 -2.63
CA PRO A 90 15.80 8.42 -3.57
C PRO A 90 15.47 7.24 -4.47
N ALA A 91 16.07 7.23 -5.66
CA ALA A 91 15.72 6.24 -6.69
C ALA A 91 15.96 4.80 -6.25
N ASP A 92 17.07 4.56 -5.51
CA ASP A 92 17.36 3.21 -5.04
C ASP A 92 16.35 2.74 -4.01
N LEU A 93 15.89 3.63 -3.14
CA LEU A 93 14.87 3.28 -2.16
C LEU A 93 13.49 3.19 -2.81
N MET A 94 13.23 4.00 -3.84
CA MET A 94 12.02 3.86 -4.62
C MET A 94 11.87 2.44 -5.15
N GLU A 95 12.94 1.91 -5.75
CA GLU A 95 12.88 0.56 -6.31
C GLU A 95 12.82 -0.49 -5.21
N LYS A 96 13.58 -0.31 -4.14
CA LYS A 96 13.57 -1.26 -3.03
C LYS A 96 12.16 -1.44 -2.47
N TYR A 97 11.48 -0.34 -2.19
CA TYR A 97 10.16 -0.42 -1.58
C TYR A 97 9.06 -0.71 -2.59
N ARG A 98 9.28 -0.36 -3.86
CA ARG A 98 8.36 -0.80 -4.90
C ARG A 98 8.29 -2.32 -4.91
N GLN A 99 9.43 -2.99 -4.81
CA GLN A 99 9.47 -4.44 -4.77
C GLN A 99 8.87 -4.99 -3.48
N GLN A 100 9.10 -4.31 -2.36
CA GLN A 100 8.59 -4.79 -1.09
C GLN A 100 7.07 -4.79 -1.05
N PHE A 101 6.43 -3.80 -1.66
CA PHE A 101 4.98 -3.67 -1.66
C PHE A 101 4.35 -4.09 -2.99
N GLU A 102 5.09 -4.80 -3.81
CA GLU A 102 4.66 -5.14 -5.17
C GLU A 102 3.34 -5.92 -5.18
N HIS A 103 3.15 -6.82 -4.22
CA HIS A 103 1.97 -7.65 -4.17
C HIS A 103 0.89 -6.97 -3.34
N PRO A 104 -0.28 -6.69 -3.93
CA PRO A 104 -1.42 -6.28 -3.10
C PRO A 104 -1.77 -7.39 -2.12
N GLU A 105 -2.45 -7.02 -1.04
CA GLU A 105 -2.78 -7.98 0.01
C GLU A 105 -4.28 -7.97 0.24
N GLN A 106 -4.82 -9.15 0.49
CA GLN A 106 -6.20 -9.32 0.89
C GLN A 106 -6.21 -9.74 2.34
N PHE A 107 -7.15 -9.20 3.10
CA PHE A 107 -7.18 -9.43 4.54
C PHE A 107 -8.44 -10.21 4.88
N VAL A 108 -8.26 -11.33 5.60
CA VAL A 108 -9.37 -12.17 6.01
C VAL A 108 -9.28 -12.38 7.52
N ARG A 109 -10.45 -12.51 8.15
CA ARG A 109 -10.51 -12.73 9.59
C ARG A 109 -10.87 -14.20 9.82
N ILE A 110 -10.00 -14.92 10.54
CA ILE A 110 -10.21 -16.30 10.85
C ILE A 110 -9.93 -16.50 12.33
N ALA A 111 -10.90 -17.04 13.07
CA ALA A 111 -10.76 -17.32 14.50
C ALA A 111 -10.30 -16.09 15.29
N GLY A 112 -10.85 -14.93 14.94
CA GLY A 112 -10.52 -13.69 15.63
C GLY A 112 -9.21 -13.06 15.25
N LYS A 113 -8.49 -13.66 14.30
CA LYS A 113 -7.21 -13.14 13.84
C LYS A 113 -7.34 -12.65 12.40
N ILE A 114 -6.55 -11.63 12.05
CA ILE A 114 -6.51 -11.12 10.69
C ILE A 114 -5.31 -11.73 10.00
N LEU A 115 -5.56 -12.35 8.86
CA LEU A 115 -4.52 -12.90 8.00
C LEU A 115 -4.39 -12.02 6.78
N ALA A 116 -3.15 -11.73 6.38
CA ALA A 116 -2.85 -10.98 5.18
C ALA A 116 -2.37 -11.95 4.12
N VAL A 117 -3.06 -12.00 2.99
CA VAL A 117 -2.74 -12.93 1.91
C VAL A 117 -2.27 -12.12 0.72
N LYS A 118 -1.02 -12.33 0.32
CA LYS A 118 -0.47 -11.61 -0.84
C LYS A 118 -1.15 -12.09 -2.10
N GLN A 119 -1.50 -11.15 -2.96
CA GLN A 119 -2.16 -11.42 -4.21
C GLN A 119 -1.15 -11.38 -5.35
N PRO A 120 -1.46 -12.02 -6.50
CA PRO A 120 -0.59 -11.88 -7.66
C PRO A 120 -0.45 -10.43 -8.07
N VAL A 121 0.69 -10.10 -8.69
CA VAL A 121 0.94 -8.73 -9.14
C VAL A 121 0.02 -8.44 -10.32
N PRO A 122 -0.82 -7.40 -10.26
CA PRO A 122 -1.68 -7.06 -11.38
C PRO A 122 -0.87 -6.55 -12.56
N SER A 123 -1.32 -6.87 -13.78
CA SER A 123 -0.68 -6.35 -14.97
C SER A 123 -1.08 -4.89 -15.17
N PRO A 124 -0.32 -4.14 -16.00
CA PRO A 124 -0.70 -2.76 -16.29
C PRO A 124 -2.10 -2.62 -16.86
N GLU A 125 -2.62 -3.65 -17.52
CA GLU A 125 -3.99 -3.63 -18.07
C GLU A 125 -5.03 -4.02 -17.03
N GLY A 126 -4.63 -4.25 -15.79
CA GLY A 126 -5.56 -4.66 -14.75
C GLY A 126 -5.78 -6.15 -14.64
N ARG A 127 -5.10 -6.95 -15.45
CA ARG A 127 -5.21 -8.41 -15.37
C ARG A 127 -4.23 -8.94 -14.32
N ILE A 128 -4.56 -10.13 -13.80
CA ILE A 128 -3.67 -10.79 -12.85
C ILE A 128 -2.50 -11.40 -13.62
N SER A 129 -1.33 -11.10 -13.18
CA SER A 129 -0.12 -11.65 -13.76
C SER A 129 0.09 -13.08 -13.26
N GLY A 130 0.29 -14.00 -14.16
CA GLY A 130 0.54 -15.39 -13.81
C GLY A 130 -0.51 -16.33 -14.25
N ASP A 131 -0.87 -16.35 -14.41
CA ASP A 131 -1.72 -17.05 -14.81
C ASP A 131 -2.42 -17.68 -15.11
N ARG A 132 -2.69 -17.69 -15.26
CA ARG A 132 -3.44 -18.01 -15.53
C ARG A 132 -4.28 -18.45 -15.44
N ALA A 133 -4.46 -18.17 -15.29
CA ALA A 133 -5.23 -18.46 -15.11
C ALA A 133 -5.75 -18.86 -14.67
N LEU A 134 -5.59 -18.90 -14.40
CA LEU A 134 -6.20 -19.30 -13.92
C LEU A 134 -6.94 -19.21 -13.37
N PHE A 135 -7.06 -18.92 -13.25
CA PHE A 135 -7.81 -18.86 -12.83
C PHE A 135 -8.55 -18.63 -12.60
N LEU A 136 -8.49 -18.34 -12.71
CA LEU A 136 -9.16 -18.21 -12.62
C LEU A 136 -9.82 -18.50 -12.41
N GLN A 137 -9.80 -18.60 -12.40
CA GLN A 137 -10.35 -19.01 -12.13
C GLN A 137 -10.96 -19.04 -11.49
N GLY A 138 -10.96 -18.67 -11.29
CA GLY A 138 -11.46 -18.66 -10.65
C GLY A 138 -11.61 -18.03 -10.03
N GLY A 139 -11.44 -17.61 -10.04
CA GLY A 139 -11.65 -17.07 -9.57
C GLY A 139 -11.70 -16.28 -9.31
N ALA A 140 -11.68 -15.92 -9.40
CA ALA A 140 -11.77 -15.36 -9.29
C ALA A 140 -11.96 -14.59 -9.22
N ALA A 141 -11.97 -14.14 -9.31
CA ALA A 141 -12.21 -13.61 -9.38
C ALA A 141 -12.36 -12.74 -9.30
N GLY A 142 -12.19 -12.13 -9.43
CA GLY A 142 -12.35 -11.66 -9.48
C GLY A 142 -12.35 -10.64 -9.33
N ARG A 143 -12.26 -10.27 -9.54
CA ARG A 143 -12.15 -9.79 -9.59
C ARG A 143 -12.29 -9.11 -9.38
N ASN A 144 -12.11 -8.76 -9.37
CA ASN A 144 -12.18 -8.52 -9.34
C ASN A 144 -12.14 -7.94 -9.09
N ALA A 145 -12.04 -7.64 -8.92
CA ALA A 145 -12.01 -7.56 -8.81
C ALA A 145 -12.02 -6.96 -8.62
N ALA A 146 -11.91 -6.65 -8.63
CA ALA A 146 -12.00 -6.54 -8.62
C ALA A 146 -12.07 -6.01 -8.29
N GLY A 147 -11.87 -5.48 -8.37
CA GLY A 147 -11.98 -5.55 -8.23
C GLY A 147 -12.08 -4.94 -7.70
N ARG A 148 -12.20 -4.67 -7.73
CA ARG A 148 -12.40 -4.61 -7.35
C ARG A 148 -12.49 -4.65 -6.59
N VAL A 149 -12.18 -4.21 -6.59
CA VAL A 149 -12.32 -4.49 -5.93
C VAL A 149 -12.37 -4.12 -5.43
N HIS A 150 -12.38 -3.61 -5.33
CA HIS A 150 -12.59 -3.67 -4.83
C HIS A 150 -12.75 -3.68 -4.25
N GLY A 151 -12.59 -3.21 -4.40
CA GLY A 151 -12.80 -3.47 -3.73
C GLY A 151 -12.76 -3.41 -2.93
N PRO A 152 -12.54 -2.95 -2.82
CA PRO A 152 -12.50 -3.25 -1.58
C PRO A 152 -13.09 -3.80 -0.93
N GLY A 153 -13.14 -3.65 -1.27
CA GLY A 153 -14.03 -4.33 -0.47
C GLY A 153 -13.42 -5.35 0.38
N LEU A 154 -13.77 -5.56 1.22
CA LEU A 154 -13.37 -6.59 2.15
C LEU A 154 -14.59 -7.32 2.68
#